data_b196c866d0674b231a15394016dee223
#
_entry.id   b196c866d0674b231a15394016dee223
#
_cell.length_a   1.000
_cell.length_b   1.000
_cell.length_c   1.000
_cell.angle_alpha   90.00
_cell.angle_beta   90.00
_cell.angle_gamma   90.00
#
_symmetry.space_group_name_H-M   'P 1'
#
loop_
_entity.id
_entity.type
_entity.pdbx_description
1 polymer ?
#
loop_
_entity_poly.entity_id
_entity_poly.type
_entity_poly.pdbx_seq_one_letter_code
_entity_poly.pdbx_strand_id
1 'polypeptide(L)'
;MRTLTTDDIESVEIVRGIPSAEYGNLTSGMVNIKRVRKATPLTARFKADEYSKLFSVGKGFTVPNHDFTLNVDGGFLDSKVDPRNNLENYKRVNFSVRISKLWRRDKWEMTWTPSADYTGSFDNVKTDPDLSYQKIDKYKSSYNRASLTNNFKWTFPRLKWIKTVNLDASVSAQSDQLKRTKLISPQRATVAPTGKEPGVHDGTYLFSEYVADYLCDGKPVNAFLKAKGEFGWEGAKYRLNAKAGGEWNYSKNFGKGQVYDLSHPISTSWGARPRAYSDIPALQNLSFFLEGNTLFLLGKNKLELQVGARSVTQIGMSERYLLQGKPYIDPRANAQWSFPAIPVAGKDLHISISGGYGVTTKMPTLDYLYPDLWYNDIVQLNYYDVNKPLEYSRVNIITYIEDITNYDLKPARNHKWEVRGDISFEGNRLSVTYFHENLTSGFRTSSFYAPFSYRKYDHSAVDASGLQGPPALENI
;
A
#
# COMPACT_ATOMS: atom_id res chain seq x y z
N MET A 1 6.15 7.95 1.93
CA MET A 1 7.21 8.98 2.01
C MET A 1 6.67 10.43 2.04
N ARG A 2 5.59 10.77 1.38
CA ARG A 2 5.04 12.15 1.36
C ARG A 2 4.60 12.71 2.74
N THR A 3 4.53 11.87 3.76
CA THR A 3 4.08 12.24 5.11
C THR A 3 5.20 12.51 6.11
N LEU A 4 6.47 12.23 5.74
CA LEU A 4 7.63 12.47 6.59
C LEU A 4 8.23 13.85 6.28
N THR A 5 8.62 14.58 7.32
CA THR A 5 9.48 15.74 7.19
C THR A 5 10.92 15.29 7.03
N THR A 6 11.68 15.91 6.16
CA THR A 6 13.10 15.57 5.97
C THR A 6 13.96 15.89 7.18
N ASP A 7 13.50 16.79 8.04
CA ASP A 7 14.24 17.31 9.19
C ASP A 7 14.34 16.33 10.36
N ASP A 8 13.45 15.32 10.40
CA ASP A 8 13.45 14.28 11.43
C ASP A 8 14.14 12.98 11.00
N ILE A 9 14.75 12.94 9.81
CA ILE A 9 15.45 11.78 9.28
C ILE A 9 16.92 11.83 9.73
N GLU A 10 17.36 10.80 10.45
CA GLU A 10 18.76 10.62 10.83
C GLU A 10 19.58 9.93 9.74
N SER A 11 19.02 8.86 9.17
CA SER A 11 19.66 8.13 8.07
C SER A 11 18.63 7.41 7.21
N VAL A 12 18.99 7.20 5.94
CA VAL A 12 18.25 6.38 4.98
C VAL A 12 19.17 5.26 4.53
N GLU A 13 18.76 4.03 4.78
CA GLU A 13 19.45 2.82 4.34
C GLU A 13 18.68 2.20 3.18
N ILE A 14 19.35 1.96 2.07
CA ILE A 14 18.77 1.33 0.88
C ILE A 14 19.41 -0.05 0.74
N VAL A 15 18.61 -1.10 0.92
CA VAL A 15 19.03 -2.48 0.70
C VAL A 15 18.66 -2.87 -0.73
N ARG A 16 19.68 -3.11 -1.54
CA ARG A 16 19.57 -3.65 -2.90
C ARG A 16 20.10 -5.08 -2.90
N GLY A 17 19.73 -5.85 -3.91
CA GLY A 17 20.19 -7.22 -4.04
C GLY A 17 19.31 -8.20 -3.24
N ILE A 18 19.94 -9.20 -2.62
CA ILE A 18 19.28 -10.25 -1.86
C ILE A 18 19.21 -9.81 -0.39
N PRO A 19 18.03 -9.40 0.11
CA PRO A 19 17.91 -8.90 1.47
C PRO A 19 17.96 -10.05 2.49
N SER A 20 18.23 -9.70 3.76
CA SER A 20 18.11 -10.62 4.88
C SER A 20 16.72 -11.31 4.92
N ALA A 21 16.68 -12.57 5.39
CA ALA A 21 15.45 -13.33 5.57
C ALA A 21 14.47 -12.68 6.58
N GLU A 22 14.96 -11.77 7.40
CA GLU A 22 14.14 -10.93 8.28
C GLU A 22 13.08 -10.10 7.53
N TYR A 23 13.36 -9.75 6.27
CA TYR A 23 12.49 -8.91 5.46
C TYR A 23 11.76 -9.71 4.39
N GLY A 24 10.48 -9.49 4.24
CA GLY A 24 9.62 -10.20 3.28
C GLY A 24 8.67 -9.29 2.53
N ASN A 25 7.85 -9.89 1.66
CA ASN A 25 6.87 -9.21 0.83
C ASN A 25 7.49 -8.13 -0.10
N LEU A 26 8.71 -8.40 -0.58
CA LEU A 26 9.52 -7.48 -1.37
C LEU A 26 9.58 -7.95 -2.83
N THR A 27 9.63 -7.00 -3.76
CA THR A 27 9.89 -7.28 -5.18
C THR A 27 11.24 -6.76 -5.65
N SER A 28 11.68 -5.59 -5.17
CA SER A 28 12.84 -4.90 -5.76
C SER A 28 13.88 -4.39 -4.75
N GLY A 29 13.60 -4.44 -3.47
CA GLY A 29 14.50 -3.93 -2.43
C GLY A 29 13.75 -3.27 -1.28
N MET A 30 14.50 -2.69 -0.34
CA MET A 30 13.96 -2.08 0.88
C MET A 30 14.64 -0.73 1.15
N VAL A 31 13.83 0.22 1.61
CA VAL A 31 14.32 1.49 2.16
C VAL A 31 14.00 1.53 3.65
N ASN A 32 15.02 1.58 4.48
CA ASN A 32 14.90 1.72 5.93
C ASN A 32 15.23 3.16 6.34
N ILE A 33 14.28 3.82 7.00
CA ILE A 33 14.42 5.22 7.44
C ILE A 33 14.54 5.23 8.96
N LYS A 34 15.68 5.71 9.45
CA LYS A 34 15.89 5.95 10.86
C LYS A 34 15.58 7.41 11.17
N ARG A 35 14.77 7.64 12.19
CA ARG A 35 14.36 8.97 12.61
C ARG A 35 15.18 9.43 13.81
N VAL A 36 15.44 10.74 13.90
CA VAL A 36 16.21 11.38 14.98
C VAL A 36 15.55 11.09 16.33
N ARG A 37 16.38 10.62 17.28
CA ARG A 37 16.01 10.35 18.68
C ARG A 37 17.11 10.82 19.64
N LYS A 38 17.46 12.10 19.55
CA LYS A 38 18.49 12.75 20.37
C LYS A 38 18.11 14.20 20.65
N ALA A 39 18.81 14.83 21.59
CA ALA A 39 18.67 16.28 21.80
C ALA A 39 18.99 17.01 20.49
N THR A 40 18.13 17.93 20.11
CA THR A 40 18.33 18.83 18.98
C THR A 40 17.92 20.25 19.39
N PRO A 41 18.55 21.28 18.87
CA PRO A 41 18.10 22.66 19.10
C PRO A 41 16.66 22.83 18.53
N LEU A 42 16.00 23.87 18.98
CA LEU A 42 14.76 24.30 18.35
C LEU A 42 15.06 24.68 16.89
N THR A 43 14.45 24.00 15.97
CA THR A 43 14.57 24.26 14.54
C THR A 43 13.21 24.69 14.00
N ALA A 44 13.17 25.87 13.38
CA ALA A 44 12.02 26.34 12.63
C ALA A 44 12.48 26.58 11.19
N ARG A 45 11.77 25.99 10.24
CA ARG A 45 12.06 26.10 8.82
C ARG A 45 10.85 26.63 8.08
N PHE A 46 11.07 27.61 7.25
CA PHE A 46 10.13 28.07 6.24
C PHE A 46 10.74 27.86 4.86
N LYS A 47 9.99 27.21 3.97
CA LYS A 47 10.36 27.07 2.57
C LYS A 47 9.16 27.50 1.73
N ALA A 48 9.38 28.41 0.79
CA ALA A 48 8.41 28.79 -0.20
C ALA A 48 9.00 28.58 -1.59
N ASP A 49 8.21 28.01 -2.47
CA ASP A 49 8.46 27.94 -3.90
C ASP A 49 7.21 28.41 -4.65
N GLU A 50 7.23 28.32 -5.97
CA GLU A 50 6.14 28.77 -6.84
C GLU A 50 4.79 28.13 -6.49
N TYR A 51 4.81 26.87 -6.04
CA TYR A 51 3.60 26.06 -5.85
C TYR A 51 3.29 25.75 -4.40
N SER A 52 4.23 25.96 -3.48
CA SER A 52 4.06 25.51 -2.11
C SER A 52 4.71 26.41 -1.06
N LYS A 53 4.09 26.42 0.12
CA LYS A 53 4.62 27.02 1.33
C LYS A 53 4.65 25.96 2.41
N LEU A 54 5.86 25.64 2.88
CA LEU A 54 6.09 24.66 3.93
C LEU A 54 6.60 25.38 5.18
N PHE A 55 5.96 25.12 6.30
CA PHE A 55 6.44 25.49 7.61
C PHE A 55 6.67 24.22 8.42
N SER A 56 7.81 24.11 9.08
CA SER A 56 8.09 23.01 10.01
C SER A 56 8.78 23.52 11.26
N VAL A 57 8.50 22.89 12.38
CA VAL A 57 9.12 23.16 13.67
C VAL A 57 9.42 21.84 14.39
N GLY A 58 10.59 21.75 15.01
CA GLY A 58 10.97 20.56 15.73
C GLY A 58 11.97 20.86 16.84
N LYS A 59 11.92 20.05 17.91
CA LYS A 59 12.88 20.10 19.02
C LYS A 59 13.05 18.74 19.66
N GLY A 60 14.30 18.43 20.00
CA GLY A 60 14.66 17.26 20.81
C GLY A 60 15.10 17.67 22.20
N PHE A 61 14.55 17.04 23.21
CA PHE A 61 14.87 17.23 24.63
C PHE A 61 15.53 15.95 25.15
N THR A 62 16.57 16.13 25.95
CA THR A 62 17.17 15.04 26.74
C THR A 62 17.15 15.44 28.21
N VAL A 63 16.68 14.52 29.05
CA VAL A 63 16.72 14.69 30.50
C VAL A 63 18.01 14.05 31.00
N PRO A 64 18.99 14.88 31.47
CA PRO A 64 20.25 14.37 32.00
C PRO A 64 19.99 13.36 33.14
N ASN A 65 20.82 12.35 33.26
CA ASN A 65 20.77 11.31 34.30
C ASN A 65 19.53 10.38 34.25
N HIS A 66 18.63 10.54 33.30
CA HIS A 66 17.43 9.71 33.20
C HIS A 66 17.41 8.83 31.93
N ASP A 67 18.45 8.93 31.07
CA ASP A 67 18.49 8.22 29.78
C ASP A 67 17.17 8.34 29.01
N PHE A 68 16.60 9.54 29.01
CA PHE A 68 15.31 9.84 28.41
C PHE A 68 15.45 10.94 27.34
N THR A 69 14.91 10.70 26.17
CA THR A 69 14.88 11.69 25.09
C THR A 69 13.45 11.79 24.55
N LEU A 70 13.01 13.02 24.30
CA LEU A 70 11.73 13.36 23.70
C LEU A 70 11.98 14.24 22.48
N ASN A 71 11.51 13.83 21.30
CA ASN A 71 11.50 14.65 20.10
C ASN A 71 10.04 14.96 19.72
N VAL A 72 9.76 16.22 19.44
CA VAL A 72 8.45 16.71 18.98
C VAL A 72 8.66 17.49 17.71
N ASP A 73 7.91 17.15 16.67
CA ASP A 73 7.98 17.78 15.36
C ASP A 73 6.57 18.04 14.82
N GLY A 74 6.41 19.17 14.17
CA GLY A 74 5.18 19.54 13.48
C GLY A 74 5.48 20.21 12.14
N GLY A 75 4.57 20.04 11.19
CA GLY A 75 4.70 20.66 9.89
C GLY A 75 3.36 21.00 9.26
N PHE A 76 3.36 22.06 8.51
CA PHE A 76 2.21 22.52 7.74
C PHE A 76 2.65 22.82 6.31
N LEU A 77 1.93 22.31 5.34
CA LEU A 77 2.12 22.57 3.92
C LEU A 77 0.84 23.17 3.36
N ASP A 78 0.95 24.31 2.68
CA ASP A 78 -0.06 24.85 1.79
C ASP A 78 0.49 24.77 0.36
N SER A 79 -0.21 24.09 -0.53
CA SER A 79 0.24 23.85 -1.90
C SER A 79 -0.91 24.02 -2.87
N LYS A 80 -0.60 24.56 -4.05
CA LYS A 80 -1.52 24.76 -5.16
C LYS A 80 -0.81 24.43 -6.47
N VAL A 81 -1.55 23.99 -7.48
CA VAL A 81 -1.01 23.81 -8.84
C VAL A 81 -0.72 25.16 -9.46
N ASP A 82 -1.64 26.12 -9.30
CA ASP A 82 -1.42 27.53 -9.65
C ASP A 82 -1.67 28.39 -8.40
N PRO A 83 -0.66 29.11 -7.88
CA PRO A 83 -0.80 29.94 -6.69
C PRO A 83 -1.87 31.05 -6.81
N ARG A 84 -2.18 31.47 -8.03
CA ARG A 84 -3.20 32.48 -8.32
C ARG A 84 -4.63 31.91 -8.29
N ASN A 85 -4.75 30.59 -8.42
CA ASN A 85 -6.05 29.92 -8.42
C ASN A 85 -6.61 29.82 -6.99
N ASN A 86 -7.67 30.57 -6.72
CA ASN A 86 -8.36 30.56 -5.43
C ASN A 86 -9.38 29.40 -5.29
N LEU A 87 -9.61 28.65 -6.36
CA LEU A 87 -10.58 27.57 -6.41
C LEU A 87 -9.95 26.24 -5.97
N GLU A 88 -8.64 26.14 -6.01
CA GLU A 88 -7.87 24.97 -5.55
C GLU A 88 -7.24 25.23 -4.18
N ASN A 89 -7.24 24.21 -3.34
CA ASN A 89 -6.65 24.30 -2.01
C ASN A 89 -6.22 22.93 -1.53
N TYR A 90 -4.91 22.70 -1.46
CA TYR A 90 -4.32 21.53 -0.84
C TYR A 90 -3.54 21.95 0.41
N LYS A 91 -3.92 21.38 1.55
CA LYS A 91 -3.23 21.59 2.83
C LYS A 91 -2.85 20.26 3.45
N ARG A 92 -1.69 20.21 4.09
CA ARG A 92 -1.24 19.05 4.86
C ARG A 92 -0.69 19.49 6.20
N VAL A 93 -1.10 18.77 7.23
CA VAL A 93 -0.59 18.90 8.60
C VAL A 93 0.06 17.58 8.98
N ASN A 94 1.20 17.63 9.63
CA ASN A 94 1.81 16.46 10.25
C ASN A 94 2.30 16.83 11.65
N PHE A 95 2.18 15.87 12.55
CA PHE A 95 2.64 15.98 13.92
C PHE A 95 3.28 14.65 14.35
N SER A 96 4.38 14.70 15.07
CA SER A 96 5.10 13.53 15.53
C SER A 96 5.68 13.73 16.92
N VAL A 97 5.50 12.72 17.75
CA VAL A 97 6.15 12.61 19.07
C VAL A 97 6.93 11.31 19.08
N ARG A 98 8.22 11.39 19.43
CA ARG A 98 9.11 10.24 19.54
C ARG A 98 9.82 10.27 20.89
N ILE A 99 9.79 9.14 21.55
CA ILE A 99 10.46 8.96 22.85
C ILE A 99 11.56 7.91 22.69
N SER A 100 12.65 8.07 23.42
CA SER A 100 13.65 7.03 23.65
C SER A 100 13.94 6.99 25.14
N LYS A 101 13.77 5.83 25.75
CA LYS A 101 14.06 5.56 27.14
C LYS A 101 14.95 4.34 27.26
N LEU A 102 16.05 4.47 27.96
CA LEU A 102 16.97 3.37 28.26
C LEU A 102 16.91 3.07 29.75
N TRP A 103 16.74 1.80 30.09
CA TRP A 103 16.91 1.27 31.43
C TRP A 103 18.14 0.35 31.43
N ARG A 104 19.05 0.58 32.40
CA ARG A 104 20.23 -0.25 32.61
C ARG A 104 20.09 -1.01 33.91
N ARG A 105 20.35 -2.32 33.83
CA ARG A 105 20.46 -3.23 34.98
C ARG A 105 21.71 -4.09 34.80
N ASP A 106 22.16 -4.72 35.84
CA ASP A 106 23.40 -5.51 35.84
C ASP A 106 23.45 -6.61 34.77
N LYS A 107 22.31 -7.21 34.46
CA LYS A 107 22.21 -8.38 33.54
C LYS A 107 21.62 -8.06 32.18
N TRP A 108 20.94 -6.90 32.05
CA TRP A 108 20.30 -6.50 30.82
C TRP A 108 20.15 -4.98 30.71
N GLU A 109 20.04 -4.53 29.47
CA GLU A 109 19.61 -3.19 29.14
C GLU A 109 18.34 -3.26 28.31
N MET A 110 17.40 -2.37 28.54
CA MET A 110 16.18 -2.27 27.72
C MET A 110 16.05 -0.87 27.16
N THR A 111 15.94 -0.79 25.85
CA THR A 111 15.60 0.45 25.15
C THR A 111 14.16 0.38 24.68
N TRP A 112 13.36 1.36 25.05
CA TRP A 112 11.99 1.54 24.59
C TRP A 112 11.90 2.80 23.73
N THR A 113 11.37 2.65 22.50
CA THR A 113 11.32 3.75 21.54
C THR A 113 9.93 3.88 20.92
N PRO A 114 8.92 4.38 21.66
CA PRO A 114 7.61 4.65 21.10
C PRO A 114 7.65 5.87 20.17
N SER A 115 6.70 5.88 19.23
CA SER A 115 6.36 7.07 18.46
C SER A 115 4.87 7.14 18.19
N ALA A 116 4.32 8.35 18.25
CA ALA A 116 2.97 8.67 17.84
C ALA A 116 3.03 9.69 16.71
N ASP A 117 2.40 9.37 15.60
CA ASP A 117 2.42 10.19 14.39
C ASP A 117 0.99 10.48 13.94
N TYR A 118 0.72 11.71 13.55
CA TYR A 118 -0.51 12.14 12.91
C TYR A 118 -0.19 12.83 11.59
N THR A 119 -0.98 12.53 10.57
CA THR A 119 -0.94 13.22 9.27
C THR A 119 -2.36 13.46 8.80
N GLY A 120 -2.68 14.72 8.51
CA GLY A 120 -3.92 15.12 7.88
C GLY A 120 -3.65 15.83 6.56
N SER A 121 -4.44 15.58 5.52
CA SER A 121 -4.43 16.39 4.30
C SER A 121 -5.86 16.68 3.85
N PHE A 122 -6.02 17.87 3.27
CA PHE A 122 -7.30 18.40 2.81
C PHE A 122 -7.10 18.98 1.42
N ASP A 123 -7.85 18.46 0.47
CA ASP A 123 -7.82 18.88 -0.92
C ASP A 123 -9.23 19.29 -1.34
N ASN A 124 -9.34 20.39 -2.03
CA ASN A 124 -10.62 20.94 -2.44
C ASN A 124 -10.46 21.70 -3.76
N VAL A 125 -11.27 21.33 -4.74
CA VAL A 125 -11.40 22.03 -6.00
C VAL A 125 -12.86 22.47 -6.15
N LYS A 126 -13.07 23.77 -6.37
CA LYS A 126 -14.38 24.39 -6.62
C LYS A 126 -14.54 24.65 -8.11
N THR A 127 -15.77 24.63 -8.57
CA THR A 127 -16.09 25.05 -9.93
C THR A 127 -15.81 26.55 -10.10
N ASP A 128 -15.15 26.92 -11.18
CA ASP A 128 -14.94 28.31 -11.57
C ASP A 128 -16.24 28.88 -12.13
N PRO A 129 -16.87 29.90 -11.49
CA PRO A 129 -18.12 30.45 -11.95
C PRO A 129 -18.00 31.20 -13.26
N ASP A 130 -16.80 31.74 -13.58
CA ASP A 130 -16.58 32.56 -14.77
C ASP A 130 -16.31 31.70 -16.01
N LEU A 131 -15.57 30.61 -15.84
CA LEU A 131 -15.21 29.70 -16.95
C LEU A 131 -16.19 28.53 -17.10
N SER A 132 -17.00 28.26 -16.10
CA SER A 132 -17.82 27.06 -16.03
C SER A 132 -19.30 27.40 -15.87
N TYR A 133 -19.80 28.28 -16.70
CA TYR A 133 -21.21 28.71 -16.71
C TYR A 133 -22.14 27.46 -16.74
N GLN A 134 -23.04 27.38 -15.76
CA GLN A 134 -23.96 26.25 -15.53
C GLN A 134 -23.32 24.88 -15.31
N LYS A 135 -21.99 24.75 -15.18
CA LYS A 135 -21.33 23.49 -14.84
C LYS A 135 -21.15 23.39 -13.33
N ILE A 136 -21.38 22.21 -12.82
CA ILE A 136 -21.03 21.85 -11.44
C ILE A 136 -19.99 20.72 -11.53
N ASP A 137 -18.78 20.95 -11.08
CA ASP A 137 -17.77 19.91 -10.89
C ASP A 137 -16.95 20.30 -9.65
N LYS A 138 -17.35 19.76 -8.51
CA LYS A 138 -16.74 20.02 -7.20
C LYS A 138 -16.05 18.76 -6.72
N TYR A 139 -14.84 18.93 -6.21
CA TYR A 139 -14.06 17.87 -5.63
C TYR A 139 -13.64 18.26 -4.22
N LYS A 140 -13.74 17.32 -3.28
CA LYS A 140 -13.24 17.47 -1.92
C LYS A 140 -12.67 16.16 -1.45
N SER A 141 -11.42 16.17 -1.00
CA SER A 141 -10.77 15.02 -0.40
C SER A 141 -10.24 15.38 0.99
N SER A 142 -10.35 14.44 1.90
CA SER A 142 -9.74 14.52 3.23
C SER A 142 -9.07 13.20 3.57
N TYR A 143 -7.88 13.27 4.13
CA TYR A 143 -7.11 12.15 4.59
C TYR A 143 -6.63 12.45 6.01
N ASN A 144 -6.91 11.57 6.95
CA ASN A 144 -6.44 11.66 8.32
C ASN A 144 -5.91 10.29 8.74
N ARG A 145 -4.68 10.24 9.25
CA ARG A 145 -4.07 9.03 9.75
C ARG A 145 -3.37 9.29 11.07
N ALA A 146 -3.70 8.48 12.06
CA ALA A 146 -2.96 8.38 13.31
C ALA A 146 -2.26 7.03 13.38
N SER A 147 -1.04 7.01 13.89
CA SER A 147 -0.29 5.77 14.11
C SER A 147 0.50 5.81 15.41
N LEU A 148 0.54 4.66 16.07
CA LEU A 148 1.34 4.42 17.26
C LEU A 148 2.29 3.25 16.95
N THR A 149 3.58 3.47 17.19
CA THR A 149 4.61 2.43 17.05
C THR A 149 5.34 2.28 18.36
N ASN A 150 5.59 1.06 18.78
CA ASN A 150 6.39 0.71 19.97
C ASN A 150 7.49 -0.25 19.58
N ASN A 151 8.72 0.05 19.95
CA ASN A 151 9.83 -0.87 19.82
C ASN A 151 10.43 -1.09 21.20
N PHE A 152 10.62 -2.34 21.58
CA PHE A 152 11.32 -2.77 22.78
C PHE A 152 12.53 -3.58 22.34
N LYS A 153 13.70 -3.18 22.80
CA LYS A 153 14.95 -3.90 22.55
C LYS A 153 15.62 -4.21 23.89
N TRP A 154 15.69 -5.48 24.23
CA TRP A 154 16.48 -5.98 25.36
C TRP A 154 17.83 -6.44 24.86
N THR A 155 18.90 -5.98 25.50
CA THR A 155 20.28 -6.38 25.24
C THR A 155 20.81 -7.10 26.49
N PHE A 156 21.50 -8.20 26.30
CA PHE A 156 22.01 -9.08 27.37
C PHE A 156 23.53 -9.17 27.34
N PRO A 157 24.27 -8.16 27.87
CA PRO A 157 25.73 -8.10 27.73
C PRO A 157 26.47 -9.26 28.40
N ARG A 158 25.88 -9.87 29.44
CA ARG A 158 26.50 -10.95 30.22
C ARG A 158 26.10 -12.36 29.74
N LEU A 159 25.12 -12.51 28.87
CA LEU A 159 24.77 -13.80 28.32
C LEU A 159 25.69 -14.18 27.16
N LYS A 160 26.18 -15.42 27.17
CA LYS A 160 27.17 -15.86 26.17
C LYS A 160 26.59 -15.93 24.77
N TRP A 161 25.34 -16.37 24.64
CA TRP A 161 24.74 -16.72 23.35
C TRP A 161 23.49 -15.89 22.97
N ILE A 162 22.70 -15.38 23.93
CA ILE A 162 21.62 -14.42 23.62
C ILE A 162 22.19 -13.01 23.66
N LYS A 163 22.10 -12.30 22.55
CA LYS A 163 22.58 -10.92 22.43
C LYS A 163 21.45 -9.92 22.60
N THR A 164 20.38 -10.07 21.84
CA THR A 164 19.22 -9.18 21.91
C THR A 164 17.90 -9.92 21.72
N VAL A 165 16.86 -9.35 22.30
CA VAL A 165 15.46 -9.69 21.98
C VAL A 165 14.75 -8.40 21.63
N ASN A 166 14.04 -8.38 20.50
CA ASN A 166 13.30 -7.23 20.02
C ASN A 166 11.83 -7.57 19.90
N LEU A 167 10.98 -6.60 20.28
CA LEU A 167 9.54 -6.65 20.08
C LEU A 167 9.11 -5.33 19.43
N ASP A 168 8.60 -5.40 18.21
CA ASP A 168 8.10 -4.27 17.45
C ASP A 168 6.59 -4.43 17.30
N ALA A 169 5.83 -3.41 17.68
CA ALA A 169 4.38 -3.37 17.54
C ALA A 169 3.95 -2.01 16.97
N SER A 170 3.06 -2.03 16.00
CA SER A 170 2.45 -0.79 15.51
C SER A 170 0.97 -0.99 15.18
N VAL A 171 0.22 0.09 15.35
CA VAL A 171 -1.17 0.20 14.91
C VAL A 171 -1.37 1.55 14.24
N SER A 172 -2.14 1.57 13.19
CA SER A 172 -2.57 2.81 12.56
C SER A 172 -4.04 2.74 12.17
N ALA A 173 -4.74 3.84 12.38
CA ALA A 173 -6.10 4.06 11.92
C ALA A 173 -6.11 5.25 10.96
N GLN A 174 -6.86 5.11 9.90
CA GLN A 174 -6.98 6.12 8.84
C GLN A 174 -8.46 6.39 8.56
N SER A 175 -8.77 7.63 8.18
CA SER A 175 -10.06 8.02 7.61
C SER A 175 -9.77 8.84 6.36
N ASP A 176 -10.15 8.32 5.22
CA ASP A 176 -10.01 8.98 3.93
C ASP A 176 -11.36 9.06 3.24
N GLN A 177 -11.69 10.24 2.77
CA GLN A 177 -12.94 10.52 2.07
C GLN A 177 -12.64 11.31 0.81
N LEU A 178 -13.29 10.89 -0.26
CA LEU A 178 -13.32 11.61 -1.52
C LEU A 178 -14.79 11.85 -1.87
N LYS A 179 -15.17 13.12 -1.99
CA LYS A 179 -16.49 13.56 -2.43
C LYS A 179 -16.37 14.25 -3.77
N ARG A 180 -17.22 13.89 -4.68
CA ARG A 180 -17.35 14.59 -5.98
C ARG A 180 -18.81 14.84 -6.25
N THR A 181 -19.13 16.08 -6.60
CA THR A 181 -20.47 16.51 -7.04
C THR A 181 -20.33 17.06 -8.44
N LYS A 182 -21.07 16.50 -9.40
CA LYS A 182 -20.93 16.84 -10.81
C LYS A 182 -22.30 16.96 -11.48
N LEU A 183 -22.48 18.02 -12.29
CA LEU A 183 -23.62 18.11 -13.20
C LEU A 183 -23.37 17.18 -14.40
N ILE A 184 -24.30 16.30 -14.65
CA ILE A 184 -24.30 15.36 -15.78
C ILE A 184 -25.46 15.74 -16.71
N SER A 185 -25.13 15.89 -17.99
CA SER A 185 -26.12 16.18 -19.05
C SER A 185 -25.92 15.18 -20.19
N PRO A 186 -26.62 14.02 -20.14
CA PRO A 186 -26.58 13.03 -21.22
C PRO A 186 -27.02 13.64 -22.56
N GLN A 187 -26.25 13.39 -23.60
CA GLN A 187 -26.54 13.93 -24.95
C GLN A 187 -27.68 13.19 -25.68
N ARG A 188 -28.14 12.07 -25.12
CA ARG A 188 -29.20 11.22 -25.65
C ARG A 188 -29.88 10.46 -24.53
N ALA A 189 -31.07 9.94 -24.78
CA ALA A 189 -31.75 9.02 -23.87
C ALA A 189 -30.81 7.83 -23.53
N THR A 190 -30.33 7.81 -22.33
CA THR A 190 -29.36 6.83 -21.84
C THR A 190 -29.98 6.03 -20.72
N VAL A 191 -29.82 4.73 -20.78
CA VAL A 191 -30.36 3.79 -19.77
C VAL A 191 -29.50 3.83 -18.50
N ALA A 192 -30.15 3.93 -17.36
CA ALA A 192 -29.48 3.87 -16.06
C ALA A 192 -29.14 2.41 -15.69
N PRO A 193 -27.90 2.10 -15.30
CA PRO A 193 -27.48 0.75 -14.91
C PRO A 193 -27.87 0.46 -13.45
N THR A 194 -29.15 0.20 -13.17
CA THR A 194 -29.72 0.11 -11.81
C THR A 194 -29.86 -1.31 -11.28
N GLY A 195 -29.71 -2.36 -12.11
CA GLY A 195 -29.86 -3.76 -11.69
C GLY A 195 -28.87 -4.17 -10.61
N LYS A 196 -29.37 -4.70 -9.49
CA LYS A 196 -28.55 -5.23 -8.37
C LYS A 196 -28.63 -6.75 -8.27
N GLU A 197 -29.65 -7.35 -8.89
CA GLU A 197 -29.89 -8.78 -8.91
C GLU A 197 -29.77 -9.30 -10.35
N PRO A 198 -29.39 -10.58 -10.55
CA PRO A 198 -29.35 -11.17 -11.86
C PRO A 198 -30.77 -11.42 -12.39
N GLY A 199 -30.96 -11.30 -13.71
CA GLY A 199 -32.20 -11.58 -14.37
C GLY A 199 -32.78 -10.40 -15.14
N VAL A 200 -34.03 -10.60 -15.61
CA VAL A 200 -34.77 -9.61 -16.42
C VAL A 200 -35.55 -8.66 -15.52
N HIS A 201 -35.41 -7.37 -15.76
CA HIS A 201 -36.09 -6.29 -15.03
C HIS A 201 -36.32 -5.10 -15.96
N ASP A 202 -37.29 -4.26 -15.59
CA ASP A 202 -37.45 -2.98 -16.25
C ASP A 202 -36.45 -1.95 -15.68
N GLY A 203 -35.82 -1.20 -16.56
CA GLY A 203 -34.90 -0.12 -16.24
C GLY A 203 -35.54 1.25 -16.35
N THR A 204 -34.75 2.27 -16.12
CA THR A 204 -35.12 3.66 -16.26
C THR A 204 -34.13 4.41 -17.12
N TYR A 205 -34.56 5.51 -17.76
CA TYR A 205 -33.63 6.43 -18.40
C TYR A 205 -33.03 7.38 -17.37
N LEU A 206 -31.79 7.77 -17.62
CA LEU A 206 -31.20 8.90 -16.90
C LEU A 206 -31.96 10.19 -17.25
N PHE A 207 -32.08 11.09 -16.31
CA PHE A 207 -32.61 12.42 -16.58
C PHE A 207 -31.73 13.17 -17.60
N SER A 208 -32.33 14.07 -18.38
CA SER A 208 -31.61 14.90 -19.35
C SER A 208 -30.54 15.78 -18.71
N GLU A 209 -30.75 16.12 -17.45
CA GLU A 209 -29.77 16.82 -16.61
C GLU A 209 -30.02 16.46 -15.16
N TYR A 210 -28.95 16.16 -14.43
CA TYR A 210 -28.98 15.85 -13.00
C TYR A 210 -27.66 16.13 -12.32
N VAL A 211 -27.71 16.35 -11.01
CA VAL A 211 -26.52 16.45 -10.17
C VAL A 211 -26.21 15.09 -9.59
N ALA A 212 -25.02 14.59 -9.88
CA ALA A 212 -24.52 13.33 -9.35
C ALA A 212 -23.62 13.59 -8.15
N ASP A 213 -23.84 12.86 -7.07
CA ASP A 213 -22.99 12.82 -5.88
C ASP A 213 -22.30 11.47 -5.75
N TYR A 214 -21.00 11.50 -5.58
CA TYR A 214 -20.16 10.33 -5.36
C TYR A 214 -19.36 10.51 -4.07
N LEU A 215 -19.40 9.53 -3.21
CA LEU A 215 -18.56 9.42 -2.03
C LEU A 215 -17.77 8.12 -2.06
N CYS A 216 -16.45 8.20 -1.89
CA CYS A 216 -15.61 7.08 -1.53
C CYS A 216 -15.14 7.28 -0.09
N ASP A 217 -15.54 6.39 0.83
CA ASP A 217 -15.24 6.45 2.27
C ASP A 217 -14.38 5.26 2.67
N GLY A 218 -13.14 5.53 3.02
CA GLY A 218 -12.17 4.56 3.49
C GLY A 218 -11.86 4.74 4.98
N LYS A 219 -11.81 3.64 5.73
CA LYS A 219 -11.39 3.58 7.14
C LYS A 219 -10.46 2.41 7.40
N PRO A 220 -9.28 2.39 6.75
CA PRO A 220 -8.32 1.31 6.94
C PRO A 220 -7.69 1.36 8.34
N VAL A 221 -7.62 0.18 8.95
CA VAL A 221 -6.89 -0.09 10.18
C VAL A 221 -5.82 -1.11 9.86
N ASN A 222 -4.57 -0.80 10.24
CA ASN A 222 -3.44 -1.72 10.06
C ASN A 222 -2.80 -1.98 11.42
N ALA A 223 -2.42 -3.23 11.66
CA ALA A 223 -1.64 -3.63 12.82
C ALA A 223 -0.45 -4.48 12.38
N PHE A 224 0.63 -4.37 13.10
CA PHE A 224 1.89 -5.08 12.86
C PHE A 224 2.48 -5.50 14.19
N LEU A 225 2.93 -6.74 14.28
CA LEU A 225 3.65 -7.28 15.42
C LEU A 225 4.83 -8.12 14.91
N LYS A 226 6.02 -7.89 15.47
CA LYS A 226 7.22 -8.66 15.17
C LYS A 226 8.00 -8.93 16.45
N ALA A 227 8.37 -10.19 16.64
CA ALA A 227 9.27 -10.61 17.71
C ALA A 227 10.52 -11.25 17.10
N LYS A 228 11.71 -10.86 17.58
CA LYS A 228 12.99 -11.33 17.06
C LYS A 228 14.00 -11.54 18.19
N GLY A 229 14.69 -12.68 18.18
CA GLY A 229 15.87 -12.98 18.99
C GLY A 229 17.13 -12.95 18.13
N GLU A 230 18.22 -12.39 18.65
CA GLU A 230 19.54 -12.42 18.04
C GLU A 230 20.51 -13.15 18.98
N PHE A 231 21.25 -14.08 18.40
CA PHE A 231 22.16 -15.00 19.08
C PHE A 231 23.56 -14.84 18.51
N GLY A 232 24.58 -15.03 19.31
CA GLY A 232 25.96 -14.88 18.86
C GLY A 232 26.88 -15.88 19.51
N TRP A 233 27.78 -16.46 18.74
CA TRP A 233 28.84 -17.36 19.16
C TRP A 233 30.15 -16.91 18.52
N GLU A 234 31.21 -16.90 19.32
CA GLU A 234 32.53 -16.48 18.87
C GLU A 234 33.55 -17.55 19.19
N GLY A 235 34.38 -17.89 18.21
CA GLY A 235 35.55 -18.74 18.36
C GLY A 235 36.80 -18.04 17.81
N ALA A 236 37.96 -18.66 17.95
CA ALA A 236 39.23 -18.05 17.53
C ALA A 236 39.29 -17.68 16.03
N LYS A 237 38.57 -18.40 15.17
CA LYS A 237 38.62 -18.22 13.71
C LYS A 237 37.23 -18.00 13.10
N TYR A 238 36.18 -17.88 13.91
CA TYR A 238 34.84 -17.61 13.41
C TYR A 238 34.00 -16.77 14.36
N ARG A 239 33.05 -16.04 13.80
CA ARG A 239 31.97 -15.37 14.52
C ARG A 239 30.66 -15.72 13.82
N LEU A 240 29.75 -16.39 14.55
CA LEU A 240 28.42 -16.72 14.10
C LEU A 240 27.41 -15.81 14.80
N ASN A 241 26.58 -15.12 14.02
CA ASN A 241 25.40 -14.43 14.49
C ASN A 241 24.18 -15.10 13.84
N ALA A 242 23.24 -15.53 14.67
CA ALA A 242 21.98 -16.07 14.19
C ALA A 242 20.83 -15.17 14.65
N LYS A 243 19.76 -15.12 13.88
CA LYS A 243 18.53 -14.46 14.25
C LYS A 243 17.34 -15.31 13.86
N ALA A 244 16.34 -15.32 14.72
CA ALA A 244 15.08 -16.01 14.49
C ALA A 244 13.92 -15.12 14.95
N GLY A 245 12.79 -15.18 14.27
CA GLY A 245 11.64 -14.40 14.68
C GLY A 245 10.38 -14.71 13.90
N GLY A 246 9.31 -14.05 14.32
CA GLY A 246 7.99 -14.12 13.71
C GLY A 246 7.41 -12.72 13.52
N GLU A 247 6.53 -12.60 12.56
CA GLU A 247 5.88 -11.35 12.16
C GLU A 247 4.42 -11.60 11.78
N TRP A 248 3.53 -10.77 12.27
CA TRP A 248 2.12 -10.76 11.90
C TRP A 248 1.72 -9.38 11.40
N ASN A 249 1.05 -9.37 10.27
CA ASN A 249 0.50 -8.19 9.62
C ASN A 249 -1.02 -8.33 9.49
N TYR A 250 -1.74 -7.31 9.83
CA TYR A 250 -3.19 -7.21 9.71
C TYR A 250 -3.57 -5.93 8.98
N SER A 251 -4.51 -6.02 8.04
CA SER A 251 -5.10 -4.87 7.36
C SER A 251 -6.58 -5.10 7.08
N LYS A 252 -7.43 -4.16 7.47
CA LYS A 252 -8.87 -4.16 7.19
C LYS A 252 -9.37 -2.75 6.96
N ASN A 253 -10.24 -2.58 5.97
CA ASN A 253 -10.95 -1.33 5.74
C ASN A 253 -12.39 -1.42 6.29
N PHE A 254 -12.76 -0.54 7.21
CA PHE A 254 -14.07 -0.46 7.83
C PHE A 254 -14.96 0.64 7.22
N GLY A 255 -14.56 1.21 6.10
CA GLY A 255 -15.26 2.28 5.42
C GLY A 255 -16.51 1.81 4.68
N LYS A 256 -17.37 2.76 4.35
CA LYS A 256 -18.58 2.53 3.55
C LYS A 256 -18.26 2.23 2.08
N GLY A 257 -16.98 2.44 1.65
CA GLY A 257 -16.56 2.23 0.27
C GLY A 257 -17.17 3.26 -0.69
N GLN A 258 -17.62 2.79 -1.83
CA GLN A 258 -18.25 3.63 -2.85
C GLN A 258 -19.75 3.77 -2.55
N VAL A 259 -20.20 5.02 -2.40
CA VAL A 259 -21.61 5.37 -2.12
C VAL A 259 -22.08 6.38 -3.14
N TYR A 260 -23.06 6.01 -3.92
CA TYR A 260 -23.71 6.85 -4.93
C TYR A 260 -25.08 6.27 -5.32
N ASP A 261 -25.91 7.12 -5.93
CA ASP A 261 -27.19 6.70 -6.47
C ASP A 261 -27.02 6.14 -7.89
N LEU A 262 -27.49 4.92 -8.10
CA LEU A 262 -27.44 4.26 -9.43
C LEU A 262 -28.33 4.94 -10.48
N SER A 263 -29.36 5.67 -10.07
CA SER A 263 -30.20 6.46 -10.97
C SER A 263 -29.58 7.80 -11.36
N HIS A 264 -28.54 8.25 -10.60
CA HIS A 264 -27.81 9.48 -10.83
C HIS A 264 -26.29 9.23 -10.84
N PRO A 265 -25.77 8.35 -11.73
CA PRO A 265 -24.37 7.99 -11.74
C PRO A 265 -23.49 9.18 -12.13
N ILE A 266 -22.25 9.22 -11.62
CA ILE A 266 -21.29 10.30 -11.90
C ILE A 266 -20.79 10.34 -13.37
N SER A 267 -21.09 9.29 -14.12
CA SER A 267 -20.81 9.17 -15.55
C SER A 267 -21.88 8.31 -16.20
N THR A 268 -22.31 8.67 -17.41
CA THR A 268 -23.28 7.92 -18.19
C THR A 268 -22.82 6.49 -18.58
N SER A 269 -21.53 6.20 -18.49
CA SER A 269 -20.93 4.89 -18.76
C SER A 269 -20.53 4.14 -17.47
N TRP A 270 -21.00 4.55 -16.30
CA TRP A 270 -20.62 3.97 -15.02
C TRP A 270 -21.35 2.64 -14.80
N GLY A 271 -20.65 1.52 -14.95
CA GLY A 271 -21.22 0.16 -14.80
C GLY A 271 -20.99 -0.49 -13.43
N ALA A 272 -20.18 0.13 -12.54
CA ALA A 272 -19.93 -0.40 -11.21
C ALA A 272 -21.18 -0.31 -10.30
N ARG A 273 -21.20 -1.07 -9.22
CA ARG A 273 -22.22 -1.01 -8.16
C ARG A 273 -21.57 -0.57 -6.86
N PRO A 274 -22.30 0.12 -5.97
CA PRO A 274 -21.80 0.46 -4.64
C PRO A 274 -21.36 -0.78 -3.88
N ARG A 275 -20.16 -0.73 -3.26
CA ARG A 275 -19.64 -1.80 -2.42
C ARG A 275 -19.05 -1.22 -1.15
N ALA A 276 -19.45 -1.76 0.01
CA ALA A 276 -18.86 -1.39 1.27
C ALA A 276 -17.49 -2.07 1.46
N TYR A 277 -16.48 -1.29 1.84
CA TYR A 277 -15.15 -1.84 2.13
C TYR A 277 -15.15 -2.67 3.42
N SER A 278 -16.09 -2.40 4.33
CA SER A 278 -16.30 -3.21 5.55
C SER A 278 -16.64 -4.67 5.25
N ASP A 279 -17.23 -4.97 4.09
CA ASP A 279 -17.63 -6.31 3.69
C ASP A 279 -16.46 -7.15 3.19
N ILE A 280 -15.35 -6.50 2.80
CA ILE A 280 -14.13 -7.17 2.38
C ILE A 280 -13.41 -7.72 3.61
N PRO A 281 -13.07 -9.02 3.66
CA PRO A 281 -12.36 -9.63 4.78
C PRO A 281 -11.01 -8.96 5.07
N ALA A 282 -10.51 -9.13 6.30
CA ALA A 282 -9.18 -8.65 6.66
C ALA A 282 -8.10 -9.44 5.92
N LEU A 283 -7.06 -8.72 5.45
CA LEU A 283 -5.84 -9.32 4.94
C LEU A 283 -4.89 -9.57 6.11
N GLN A 284 -4.49 -10.83 6.31
CA GLN A 284 -3.57 -11.20 7.36
C GLN A 284 -2.43 -12.04 6.81
N ASN A 285 -1.20 -11.70 7.18
CA ASN A 285 -0.01 -12.46 6.83
C ASN A 285 0.76 -12.82 8.10
N LEU A 286 1.09 -14.08 8.24
CA LEU A 286 1.95 -14.62 9.28
C LEU A 286 3.26 -15.06 8.62
N SER A 287 4.39 -14.69 9.21
CA SER A 287 5.71 -15.04 8.70
C SER A 287 6.64 -15.44 9.81
N PHE A 288 7.53 -16.41 9.52
CA PHE A 288 8.62 -16.81 10.41
C PHE A 288 9.92 -16.75 9.62
N PHE A 289 11.01 -16.42 10.28
CA PHE A 289 12.34 -16.38 9.66
C PHE A 289 13.42 -16.88 10.58
N LEU A 290 14.43 -17.47 9.95
CA LEU A 290 15.68 -17.91 10.57
C LEU A 290 16.82 -17.53 9.64
N GLU A 291 17.89 -16.95 10.18
CA GLU A 291 19.08 -16.58 9.40
C GLU A 291 20.34 -16.71 10.26
N GLY A 292 21.38 -17.29 9.69
CA GLY A 292 22.72 -17.33 10.24
C GLY A 292 23.66 -16.47 9.40
N ASN A 293 24.51 -15.70 10.06
CA ASN A 293 25.55 -14.88 9.45
C ASN A 293 26.88 -15.23 10.09
N THR A 294 27.80 -15.82 9.33
CA THR A 294 29.07 -16.34 9.83
C THR A 294 30.24 -15.67 9.13
N LEU A 295 31.13 -15.10 9.93
CA LEU A 295 32.43 -14.63 9.48
C LEU A 295 33.49 -15.66 9.82
N PHE A 296 34.24 -16.15 8.83
CA PHE A 296 35.41 -17.01 8.98
C PHE A 296 36.68 -16.21 8.70
N LEU A 297 37.67 -16.36 9.59
CA LEU A 297 39.01 -15.81 9.42
C LEU A 297 39.92 -16.92 8.88
N LEU A 298 40.26 -16.85 7.61
CA LEU A 298 41.04 -17.87 6.87
C LEU A 298 42.43 -17.33 6.54
N GLY A 299 43.30 -17.31 7.54
CA GLY A 299 44.60 -16.64 7.46
C GLY A 299 44.40 -15.12 7.34
N LYS A 300 44.86 -14.51 6.24
CA LYS A 300 44.64 -13.08 5.94
C LYS A 300 43.35 -12.81 5.16
N ASN A 301 42.64 -13.84 4.71
CA ASN A 301 41.36 -13.72 4.00
C ASN A 301 40.19 -13.72 4.99
N LYS A 302 39.05 -13.18 4.56
CA LYS A 302 37.78 -13.24 5.31
C LYS A 302 36.70 -13.81 4.39
N LEU A 303 35.95 -14.78 4.92
CA LEU A 303 34.76 -15.32 4.27
C LEU A 303 33.54 -14.99 5.12
N GLU A 304 32.62 -14.24 4.58
CA GLU A 304 31.31 -13.96 5.19
C GLU A 304 30.25 -14.79 4.47
N LEU A 305 29.48 -15.58 5.24
CA LEU A 305 28.37 -16.39 4.74
C LEU A 305 27.09 -15.95 5.46
N GLN A 306 26.06 -15.66 4.70
CA GLN A 306 24.71 -15.41 5.20
C GLN A 306 23.79 -16.44 4.58
N VAL A 307 23.12 -17.24 5.40
CA VAL A 307 22.14 -18.25 4.97
C VAL A 307 20.90 -18.12 5.83
N GLY A 308 19.74 -18.08 5.20
CA GLY A 308 18.48 -17.99 5.91
C GLY A 308 17.29 -18.44 5.08
N ALA A 309 16.17 -18.54 5.75
CA ALA A 309 14.88 -18.81 5.13
C ALA A 309 13.79 -18.01 5.84
N ARG A 310 12.79 -17.62 5.08
CA ARG A 310 11.55 -17.02 5.56
C ARG A 310 10.36 -17.83 5.05
N SER A 311 9.40 -18.09 5.91
CA SER A 311 8.07 -18.54 5.49
C SER A 311 7.11 -17.37 5.53
N VAL A 312 6.19 -17.32 4.61
CA VAL A 312 5.05 -16.39 4.61
C VAL A 312 3.78 -17.16 4.31
N THR A 313 2.75 -16.95 5.12
CA THR A 313 1.46 -17.62 5.06
C THR A 313 0.36 -16.58 5.15
N GLN A 314 -0.59 -16.62 4.23
CA GLN A 314 -1.80 -15.80 4.29
C GLN A 314 -2.88 -16.54 5.07
N ILE A 315 -3.50 -15.90 6.05
CA ILE A 315 -4.46 -16.52 6.97
C ILE A 315 -5.74 -15.68 7.09
N GLY A 316 -6.81 -16.31 7.63
CA GLY A 316 -8.09 -15.61 7.87
C GLY A 316 -8.96 -15.42 6.63
N MET A 317 -8.67 -16.16 5.57
CA MET A 317 -9.46 -16.20 4.33
C MET A 317 -10.41 -17.41 4.33
N SER A 318 -11.35 -17.44 3.38
CA SER A 318 -12.14 -18.64 3.12
C SER A 318 -11.26 -19.82 2.68
N GLU A 319 -11.61 -21.03 3.08
CA GLU A 319 -10.92 -22.26 2.68
C GLU A 319 -10.96 -22.52 1.15
N ARG A 320 -11.84 -21.84 0.42
CA ARG A 320 -11.86 -21.89 -1.05
C ARG A 320 -10.59 -21.35 -1.69
N TYR A 321 -9.85 -20.45 -1.01
CA TYR A 321 -8.62 -19.90 -1.56
C TYR A 321 -7.44 -20.86 -1.39
N LEU A 322 -6.75 -21.15 -2.49
CA LEU A 322 -5.53 -21.96 -2.49
C LEU A 322 -4.43 -21.41 -1.56
N LEU A 323 -4.45 -20.11 -1.30
CA LEU A 323 -3.48 -19.40 -0.45
C LEU A 323 -3.75 -19.58 1.04
N GLN A 324 -4.99 -19.91 1.44
CA GLN A 324 -5.38 -19.98 2.84
C GLN A 324 -4.51 -20.99 3.61
N GLY A 325 -3.78 -20.51 4.61
CA GLY A 325 -2.97 -21.34 5.49
C GLY A 325 -1.75 -22.00 4.84
N LYS A 326 -1.47 -21.76 3.55
CA LYS A 326 -0.36 -22.39 2.84
C LYS A 326 0.95 -21.61 3.04
N PRO A 327 2.00 -22.24 3.62
CA PRO A 327 3.29 -21.58 3.76
C PRO A 327 4.07 -21.57 2.43
N TYR A 328 4.68 -20.42 2.12
CA TYR A 328 5.63 -20.23 1.04
C TYR A 328 6.99 -19.92 1.64
N ILE A 329 8.00 -20.74 1.25
CA ILE A 329 9.34 -20.64 1.82
C ILE A 329 10.25 -19.91 0.83
N ASP A 330 11.00 -18.93 1.35
CA ASP A 330 11.94 -18.07 0.65
C ASP A 330 13.36 -18.31 1.17
N PRO A 331 14.11 -19.27 0.57
CA PRO A 331 15.51 -19.46 0.91
C PRO A 331 16.37 -18.33 0.38
N ARG A 332 17.44 -17.97 1.11
CA ARG A 332 18.41 -16.94 0.75
C ARG A 332 19.78 -17.31 1.21
N ALA A 333 20.76 -17.09 0.36
CA ALA A 333 22.17 -17.32 0.67
C ALA A 333 23.02 -16.25 -0.01
N ASN A 334 23.91 -15.65 0.77
CA ASN A 334 24.93 -14.72 0.29
C ASN A 334 26.31 -15.16 0.79
N ALA A 335 27.32 -14.98 -0.04
CA ALA A 335 28.72 -15.22 0.32
C ALA A 335 29.58 -14.03 -0.14
N GLN A 336 30.51 -13.61 0.72
CA GLN A 336 31.51 -12.61 0.36
C GLN A 336 32.90 -13.09 0.75
N TRP A 337 33.81 -13.09 -0.21
CA TRP A 337 35.22 -13.34 -0.01
C TRP A 337 35.98 -12.02 -0.07
N SER A 338 36.68 -11.67 1.01
CA SER A 338 37.56 -10.49 1.07
C SER A 338 39.00 -10.93 1.06
N PHE A 339 39.74 -10.47 0.05
CA PHE A 339 41.18 -10.74 -0.06
C PHE A 339 41.98 -9.94 0.96
N PRO A 340 43.21 -10.35 1.27
CA PRO A 340 44.10 -9.52 2.07
C PRO A 340 44.31 -8.14 1.42
N ALA A 341 44.53 -7.13 2.23
CA ALA A 341 44.89 -5.81 1.75
C ALA A 341 46.23 -5.89 0.94
N ILE A 342 46.25 -5.27 -0.21
CA ILE A 342 47.41 -5.21 -1.08
C ILE A 342 48.05 -3.82 -0.93
N PRO A 343 49.29 -3.71 -0.42
CA PRO A 343 49.94 -2.43 -0.29
C PRO A 343 50.31 -1.86 -1.66
N VAL A 344 49.79 -0.67 -1.98
CA VAL A 344 50.07 0.07 -3.23
C VAL A 344 50.45 1.48 -2.84
N ALA A 345 51.66 1.89 -3.18
CA ALA A 345 52.21 3.23 -2.89
C ALA A 345 52.06 3.63 -1.40
N GLY A 346 52.23 2.68 -0.46
CA GLY A 346 52.12 2.92 1.00
C GLY A 346 50.70 2.99 1.54
N LYS A 347 49.70 2.63 0.72
CA LYS A 347 48.30 2.59 1.09
C LYS A 347 47.67 1.23 0.75
N ASP A 348 46.58 0.90 1.39
CA ASP A 348 45.93 -0.41 1.26
C ASP A 348 44.84 -0.40 0.15
N LEU A 349 45.02 -1.30 -0.84
CA LEU A 349 44.02 -1.67 -1.83
C LEU A 349 43.21 -2.86 -1.27
N HIS A 350 41.88 -2.71 -1.17
CA HIS A 350 40.97 -3.77 -0.75
C HIS A 350 40.16 -4.28 -1.92
N ILE A 351 40.12 -5.59 -2.07
CA ILE A 351 39.35 -6.30 -3.10
C ILE A 351 38.43 -7.30 -2.42
N SER A 352 37.17 -7.36 -2.86
CA SER A 352 36.25 -8.42 -2.46
C SER A 352 35.37 -8.87 -3.62
N ILE A 353 34.95 -10.12 -3.57
CA ILE A 353 33.99 -10.73 -4.49
C ILE A 353 32.84 -11.26 -3.64
N SER A 354 31.62 -10.97 -4.03
CA SER A 354 30.44 -11.49 -3.38
C SER A 354 29.45 -12.04 -4.40
N GLY A 355 28.60 -12.95 -3.95
CA GLY A 355 27.52 -13.48 -4.75
C GLY A 355 26.41 -14.04 -3.85
N GLY A 356 25.25 -14.20 -4.42
CA GLY A 356 24.12 -14.72 -3.68
C GLY A 356 22.99 -15.22 -4.57
N TYR A 357 22.11 -15.97 -3.91
CA TYR A 357 20.84 -16.44 -4.46
C TYR A 357 19.73 -16.23 -3.42
N GLY A 358 18.57 -15.79 -3.88
CA GLY A 358 17.42 -15.61 -3.02
C GLY A 358 16.10 -15.73 -3.74
N VAL A 359 15.12 -16.21 -3.01
CA VAL A 359 13.71 -16.22 -3.40
C VAL A 359 12.97 -15.21 -2.54
N THR A 360 12.09 -14.44 -3.14
CA THR A 360 11.17 -13.53 -2.43
C THR A 360 9.75 -13.74 -2.92
N THR A 361 8.84 -13.92 -1.97
CA THR A 361 7.42 -14.09 -2.23
C THR A 361 6.67 -12.80 -1.92
N LYS A 362 5.81 -12.37 -2.85
CA LYS A 362 4.86 -11.28 -2.66
C LYS A 362 3.44 -11.83 -2.69
N MET A 363 2.74 -11.68 -1.57
CA MET A 363 1.33 -12.06 -1.48
C MET A 363 0.44 -11.12 -2.29
N PRO A 364 -0.68 -11.60 -2.85
CA PRO A 364 -1.64 -10.74 -3.54
C PRO A 364 -2.28 -9.75 -2.57
N THR A 365 -2.63 -8.59 -3.11
CA THR A 365 -3.38 -7.54 -2.40
C THR A 365 -4.88 -7.84 -2.41
N LEU A 366 -5.65 -7.07 -1.64
CA LEU A 366 -7.11 -7.21 -1.57
C LEU A 366 -7.80 -7.11 -2.93
N ASP A 367 -7.30 -6.26 -3.83
CA ASP A 367 -7.88 -6.05 -5.16
C ASP A 367 -7.82 -7.30 -6.05
N TYR A 368 -6.78 -8.13 -5.87
CA TYR A 368 -6.67 -9.41 -6.57
C TYR A 368 -7.47 -10.54 -5.90
N LEU A 369 -7.63 -10.46 -4.58
CA LEU A 369 -8.32 -11.51 -3.80
C LEU A 369 -9.83 -11.32 -3.77
N TYR A 370 -10.27 -10.08 -3.71
CA TYR A 370 -11.68 -9.72 -3.57
C TYR A 370 -12.07 -8.67 -4.60
N PRO A 371 -12.00 -8.99 -5.91
CA PRO A 371 -12.44 -8.06 -6.95
C PRO A 371 -13.92 -7.71 -6.78
N ASP A 372 -14.36 -6.61 -7.40
CA ASP A 372 -15.77 -6.31 -7.50
C ASP A 372 -16.47 -7.34 -8.39
N LEU A 373 -17.73 -7.62 -8.10
CA LEU A 373 -18.55 -8.41 -9.00
C LEU A 373 -18.66 -7.70 -10.36
N TRP A 374 -18.64 -8.48 -11.42
CA TRP A 374 -18.82 -7.94 -12.76
C TRP A 374 -20.29 -7.94 -13.14
N TYR A 375 -20.81 -6.75 -13.43
CA TYR A 375 -22.20 -6.54 -13.86
C TYR A 375 -22.23 -6.31 -15.37
N ASN A 376 -23.04 -7.08 -16.08
CA ASN A 376 -23.26 -6.91 -17.50
C ASN A 376 -24.75 -6.68 -17.75
N ASP A 377 -25.12 -5.42 -18.00
CA ASP A 377 -26.48 -4.99 -18.27
C ASP A 377 -26.70 -4.97 -19.79
N ILE A 378 -27.51 -5.87 -20.30
CA ILE A 378 -27.85 -5.97 -21.71
C ILE A 378 -29.26 -5.44 -21.90
N VAL A 379 -29.40 -4.38 -22.68
CA VAL A 379 -30.70 -3.79 -22.99
C VAL A 379 -31.42 -4.65 -24.01
N GLN A 380 -32.56 -5.22 -23.62
CA GLN A 380 -33.44 -6.05 -24.44
C GLN A 380 -34.49 -5.23 -25.21
N LEU A 381 -35.08 -4.24 -24.56
CA LEU A 381 -35.94 -3.23 -25.19
C LEU A 381 -35.46 -1.84 -24.83
N ASN A 382 -35.42 -0.96 -25.81
CA ASN A 382 -35.16 0.45 -25.63
C ASN A 382 -36.20 1.24 -26.43
N TYR A 383 -37.37 1.45 -25.84
CA TYR A 383 -38.43 2.24 -26.44
C TYR A 383 -38.58 3.57 -25.70
N TYR A 384 -38.37 4.65 -26.41
CA TYR A 384 -38.47 6.02 -25.87
C TYR A 384 -39.58 6.77 -26.59
N ASP A 385 -40.62 7.15 -25.85
CA ASP A 385 -41.70 7.99 -26.38
C ASP A 385 -41.36 9.48 -26.15
N VAL A 386 -41.26 10.25 -27.23
CA VAL A 386 -40.86 11.67 -27.18
C VAL A 386 -41.94 12.58 -26.62
N ASN A 387 -43.24 12.19 -26.71
CA ASN A 387 -44.36 13.00 -26.28
C ASN A 387 -44.67 12.77 -24.79
N LYS A 388 -44.56 11.53 -24.34
CA LYS A 388 -44.84 11.11 -22.97
C LYS A 388 -43.74 10.22 -22.39
N PRO A 389 -42.51 10.73 -22.27
CA PRO A 389 -41.35 9.89 -21.94
C PRO A 389 -41.44 9.16 -20.62
N LEU A 390 -42.10 9.76 -19.60
CA LEU A 390 -42.25 9.15 -18.27
C LEU A 390 -43.38 8.12 -18.21
N GLU A 391 -44.39 8.23 -19.09
CA GLU A 391 -45.59 7.40 -19.01
C GLU A 391 -45.51 6.24 -19.98
N TYR A 392 -44.94 6.45 -21.19
CA TYR A 392 -45.03 5.50 -22.30
C TYR A 392 -43.70 4.89 -22.71
N SER A 393 -42.55 5.42 -22.22
CA SER A 393 -41.27 4.79 -22.49
C SER A 393 -41.08 3.52 -21.68
N ARG A 394 -40.37 2.54 -22.25
CA ARG A 394 -39.99 1.31 -21.56
C ARG A 394 -38.58 0.91 -21.92
N VAL A 395 -37.80 0.61 -20.86
CA VAL A 395 -36.50 -0.05 -20.98
C VAL A 395 -36.61 -1.39 -20.29
N ASN A 396 -36.28 -2.46 -20.99
CA ASN A 396 -36.17 -3.78 -20.40
C ASN A 396 -34.73 -4.27 -20.53
N ILE A 397 -34.18 -4.78 -19.41
CA ILE A 397 -32.76 -5.12 -19.25
C ILE A 397 -32.68 -6.54 -18.71
N ILE A 398 -31.69 -7.29 -19.15
CA ILE A 398 -31.23 -8.47 -18.45
C ILE A 398 -29.86 -8.15 -17.86
N THR A 399 -29.70 -8.35 -16.56
CA THR A 399 -28.43 -8.19 -15.84
C THR A 399 -27.82 -9.55 -15.55
N TYR A 400 -26.58 -9.75 -16.01
CA TYR A 400 -25.74 -10.87 -15.60
C TYR A 400 -24.77 -10.38 -14.54
N ILE A 401 -24.58 -11.19 -13.50
CA ILE A 401 -23.65 -10.89 -12.40
C ILE A 401 -22.69 -12.05 -12.28
N GLU A 402 -21.40 -11.77 -12.40
CA GLU A 402 -20.36 -12.78 -12.33
C GLU A 402 -19.37 -12.49 -11.21
N ASP A 403 -19.05 -13.52 -10.43
CA ASP A 403 -17.94 -13.53 -9.48
C ASP A 403 -16.67 -13.88 -10.25
N ILE A 404 -15.83 -12.87 -10.48
CA ILE A 404 -14.54 -13.01 -11.19
C ILE A 404 -13.39 -13.34 -10.25
N THR A 405 -13.67 -13.75 -9.03
CA THR A 405 -12.66 -14.10 -8.03
C THR A 405 -11.85 -15.33 -8.47
N ASN A 406 -10.54 -15.19 -8.52
CA ASN A 406 -9.64 -16.30 -8.75
C ASN A 406 -9.23 -16.94 -7.42
N TYR A 407 -9.89 -18.04 -7.05
CA TYR A 407 -9.60 -18.79 -5.82
C TYR A 407 -8.28 -19.58 -5.89
N ASP A 408 -7.76 -19.87 -7.10
CA ASP A 408 -6.51 -20.56 -7.35
C ASP A 408 -5.30 -19.63 -7.50
N LEU A 409 -5.47 -18.36 -7.14
CA LEU A 409 -4.42 -17.37 -7.25
C LEU A 409 -3.19 -17.80 -6.43
N LYS A 410 -2.01 -17.70 -7.05
CA LYS A 410 -0.71 -17.99 -6.42
C LYS A 410 0.03 -16.69 -6.12
N PRO A 411 0.91 -16.64 -5.10
CA PRO A 411 1.72 -15.47 -4.86
C PRO A 411 2.75 -15.28 -5.98
N ALA A 412 3.15 -14.04 -6.20
CA ALA A 412 4.26 -13.74 -7.08
C ALA A 412 5.58 -14.15 -6.42
N ARG A 413 6.43 -14.90 -7.13
CA ARG A 413 7.73 -15.34 -6.64
C ARG A 413 8.83 -14.82 -7.53
N ASN A 414 9.79 -14.14 -6.94
CA ASN A 414 10.97 -13.62 -7.61
C ASN A 414 12.20 -14.43 -7.21
N HIS A 415 12.86 -15.02 -8.18
CA HIS A 415 14.13 -15.73 -8.05
C HIS A 415 15.23 -14.81 -8.53
N LYS A 416 16.16 -14.48 -7.66
CA LYS A 416 17.28 -13.61 -7.97
C LYS A 416 18.60 -14.27 -7.65
N TRP A 417 19.59 -14.10 -8.52
CA TRP A 417 20.99 -14.33 -8.21
C TRP A 417 21.84 -13.15 -8.65
N GLU A 418 22.95 -12.94 -7.97
CA GLU A 418 23.87 -11.86 -8.27
C GLU A 418 25.30 -12.21 -7.95
N VAL A 419 26.21 -11.60 -8.71
CA VAL A 419 27.65 -11.62 -8.45
C VAL A 419 28.16 -10.19 -8.50
N ARG A 420 29.04 -9.85 -7.56
CA ARG A 420 29.54 -8.50 -7.39
C ARG A 420 31.03 -8.51 -7.08
N GLY A 421 31.76 -7.62 -7.74
CA GLY A 421 33.15 -7.28 -7.43
C GLY A 421 33.25 -5.88 -6.85
N ASP A 422 33.99 -5.72 -5.79
CA ASP A 422 34.26 -4.44 -5.13
C ASP A 422 35.77 -4.21 -5.05
N ILE A 423 36.21 -3.00 -5.40
CA ILE A 423 37.57 -2.52 -5.26
C ILE A 423 37.52 -1.18 -4.51
N SER A 424 38.26 -1.03 -3.43
CA SER A 424 38.36 0.24 -2.73
C SER A 424 39.81 0.64 -2.47
N PHE A 425 40.14 1.91 -2.76
CA PHE A 425 41.45 2.50 -2.61
C PHE A 425 41.32 3.98 -2.26
N GLU A 426 41.97 4.43 -1.20
CA GLU A 426 41.99 5.84 -0.77
C GLU A 426 40.63 6.52 -0.67
N GLY A 427 39.64 5.84 -0.11
CA GLY A 427 38.28 6.37 0.04
C GLY A 427 37.44 6.31 -1.25
N ASN A 428 38.04 5.96 -2.39
CA ASN A 428 37.31 5.68 -3.63
C ASN A 428 36.85 4.23 -3.64
N ARG A 429 35.66 3.98 -4.17
CA ARG A 429 35.11 2.62 -4.32
C ARG A 429 34.51 2.43 -5.70
N LEU A 430 34.95 1.36 -6.37
CA LEU A 430 34.32 0.84 -7.58
C LEU A 430 33.58 -0.45 -7.25
N SER A 431 32.33 -0.53 -7.64
CA SER A 431 31.50 -1.73 -7.47
C SER A 431 30.84 -2.09 -8.79
N VAL A 432 31.01 -3.33 -9.23
CA VAL A 432 30.37 -3.87 -10.43
C VAL A 432 29.49 -5.04 -10.01
N THR A 433 28.21 -5.00 -10.36
CA THR A 433 27.24 -6.05 -10.03
C THR A 433 26.58 -6.55 -11.30
N TYR A 434 26.61 -7.84 -11.51
CA TYR A 434 25.79 -8.56 -12.48
C TYR A 434 24.70 -9.33 -11.75
N PHE A 435 23.45 -9.21 -12.18
CA PHE A 435 22.33 -9.90 -11.56
C PHE A 435 21.32 -10.41 -12.61
N HIS A 436 20.60 -11.44 -12.24
CA HIS A 436 19.48 -11.96 -13.02
C HIS A 436 18.26 -12.16 -12.09
N GLU A 437 17.11 -11.71 -12.56
CA GLU A 437 15.84 -11.85 -11.85
C GLU A 437 14.82 -12.55 -12.74
N ASN A 438 14.10 -13.51 -12.16
CA ASN A 438 13.00 -14.21 -12.81
C ASN A 438 11.77 -14.16 -11.92
N LEU A 439 10.78 -13.34 -12.30
CA LEU A 439 9.50 -13.25 -11.62
C LEU A 439 8.54 -14.28 -12.18
N THR A 440 8.28 -15.33 -11.41
CA THR A 440 7.28 -16.35 -11.72
C THR A 440 5.95 -16.01 -11.05
N SER A 441 4.82 -16.38 -11.63
CA SER A 441 3.48 -16.15 -11.06
C SER A 441 3.15 -14.68 -10.80
N GLY A 442 3.66 -13.75 -11.59
CA GLY A 442 3.30 -12.32 -11.50
C GLY A 442 1.81 -12.10 -11.75
N PHE A 443 1.21 -11.16 -10.98
CA PHE A 443 -0.22 -10.86 -11.09
C PHE A 443 -0.52 -10.20 -12.43
N ARG A 444 -1.53 -10.72 -13.12
CA ARG A 444 -2.03 -10.22 -14.41
C ARG A 444 -3.53 -10.36 -14.44
N THR A 445 -4.18 -9.46 -15.15
CA THR A 445 -5.56 -9.64 -15.62
C THR A 445 -5.53 -10.32 -16.98
N SER A 446 -6.42 -11.29 -17.19
CA SER A 446 -6.66 -11.92 -18.50
C SER A 446 -8.11 -11.71 -18.87
N SER A 447 -8.38 -11.64 -20.18
CA SER A 447 -9.72 -11.58 -20.70
C SER A 447 -10.15 -12.97 -21.16
N PHE A 448 -11.39 -13.30 -20.92
CA PHE A 448 -12.03 -14.49 -21.47
C PHE A 448 -13.34 -14.07 -22.14
N TYR A 449 -13.83 -14.89 -23.06
CA TYR A 449 -15.09 -14.67 -23.74
C TYR A 449 -16.15 -15.62 -23.17
N ALA A 450 -17.26 -15.04 -22.73
CA ALA A 450 -18.42 -15.80 -22.28
C ALA A 450 -19.63 -15.45 -23.18
N PRO A 451 -20.40 -16.44 -23.63
CA PRO A 451 -21.62 -16.18 -24.38
C PRO A 451 -22.74 -15.76 -23.44
N PHE A 452 -23.50 -14.74 -23.84
CA PHE A 452 -24.70 -14.31 -23.14
C PHE A 452 -25.92 -14.52 -24.05
N SER A 453 -27.00 -15.08 -23.48
CA SER A 453 -28.27 -15.22 -24.16
C SER A 453 -29.23 -14.14 -23.68
N TYR A 454 -29.78 -13.37 -24.59
CA TYR A 454 -30.80 -12.38 -24.28
C TYR A 454 -31.86 -12.28 -25.38
N ARG A 455 -33.04 -11.81 -25.05
CA ARG A 455 -34.07 -11.46 -26.02
C ARG A 455 -33.81 -10.03 -26.49
N LYS A 456 -33.97 -9.81 -27.78
CA LYS A 456 -33.98 -8.46 -28.34
C LYS A 456 -35.35 -8.19 -28.89
N TYR A 457 -36.04 -7.22 -28.34
CA TYR A 457 -37.34 -6.78 -28.79
C TYR A 457 -37.18 -5.73 -29.89
N ASP A 458 -37.97 -5.83 -30.92
CA ASP A 458 -37.99 -4.82 -31.99
C ASP A 458 -39.00 -3.71 -31.66
N HIS A 459 -38.47 -2.59 -31.20
CA HIS A 459 -39.28 -1.43 -30.81
C HIS A 459 -40.06 -0.80 -31.99
N SER A 460 -39.70 -1.11 -33.25
CA SER A 460 -40.46 -0.67 -34.42
C SER A 460 -41.84 -1.32 -34.54
N ALA A 461 -42.06 -2.44 -33.86
CA ALA A 461 -43.35 -3.11 -33.77
C ALA A 461 -44.34 -2.44 -32.80
N VAL A 462 -43.88 -1.42 -32.04
CA VAL A 462 -44.76 -0.72 -31.10
C VAL A 462 -45.64 0.30 -31.82
N ASP A 463 -46.95 0.09 -31.74
CA ASP A 463 -47.94 1.07 -32.22
C ASP A 463 -48.11 2.19 -31.20
N ALA A 464 -47.42 3.30 -31.44
CA ALA A 464 -47.43 4.46 -30.56
C ALA A 464 -48.81 5.13 -30.43
N SER A 465 -49.69 4.95 -31.41
CA SER A 465 -51.01 5.59 -31.41
C SER A 465 -52.03 4.90 -30.50
N GLY A 466 -51.80 3.64 -30.20
CA GLY A 466 -52.68 2.81 -29.36
C GLY A 466 -52.25 2.69 -27.91
N LEU A 467 -51.09 3.27 -27.51
CA LEU A 467 -50.55 3.10 -26.18
C LEU A 467 -51.41 3.78 -25.09
N GLN A 468 -51.72 3.01 -24.06
CA GLN A 468 -52.35 3.47 -22.82
C GLN A 468 -51.38 3.47 -21.61
N GLY A 469 -50.13 3.12 -21.87
CA GLY A 469 -49.02 3.01 -20.93
C GLY A 469 -47.77 2.46 -21.59
N PRO A 470 -46.74 2.06 -20.80
CA PRO A 470 -45.55 1.45 -21.38
C PRO A 470 -45.90 0.19 -22.20
N PRO A 471 -45.26 -0.07 -23.38
CA PRO A 471 -45.60 -1.18 -24.23
C PRO A 471 -45.35 -2.52 -23.51
N ALA A 472 -46.32 -3.45 -23.63
CA ALA A 472 -46.22 -4.80 -23.07
C ALA A 472 -45.27 -5.66 -23.90
N LEU A 473 -44.35 -6.38 -23.23
CA LEU A 473 -43.30 -7.17 -23.93
C LEU A 473 -43.87 -8.33 -24.73
N GLU A 474 -45.00 -8.89 -24.32
CA GLU A 474 -45.67 -9.95 -25.00
C GLU A 474 -46.29 -9.53 -26.36
N ASN A 475 -46.41 -8.24 -26.57
CA ASN A 475 -47.00 -7.67 -27.79
C ASN A 475 -45.95 -7.13 -28.77
N ILE A 476 -44.67 -7.38 -28.48
CA ILE A 476 -43.57 -6.88 -29.29
C ILE A 476 -42.81 -8.01 -29.94
#